data_18fb98af79707d74481c79ad23ab9ecf
#
_entry.id   18fb98af79707d74481c79ad23ab9ecf
#
_cell.length_a   1.000
_cell.length_b   1.000
_cell.length_c   1.000
_cell.angle_alpha   90.00
_cell.angle_beta   90.00
_cell.angle_gamma   90.00
#
_symmetry.space_group_name_H-M   'P 1'
#
loop_
_entity.id
_entity.type
_entity.pdbx_description
1 polymer ?
#
loop_
_entity_poly.entity_id
_entity_poly.type
_entity_poly.pdbx_seq_one_letter_code
_entity_poly.pdbx_strand_id
1 'polypeptide(L)'
;MDERVRAIEQLASRELDLLVVGGGIVGAGIAEAATAAGLDVALVDKGDFAGATSSASSKLVHGGLRYLRLGDVGLVREAHHERRVLMNIVAPHLVRRLPFLFPLYDNGPYRPWFVQTGIVVYSTLARARLNGLVDVERARRLVPQLQPRGLRACALYEDAWTNDGRLTLANVRAAADRGAIVLNGAELASVQPLEVRVDGNVVRVRARRVVNAAGPWVDHVRRLEDPAARPSMRLSKGVHVVVDGGDHWSAALTIPHDKVRVSFGVPWEGMLLLGTTDTEYTGDPDTVPVSDTDVRQVLDEAAVALEDIGPVRATFAGLRVLPGGEGGTASARRETVFSTGPTGMVSVAGGKLTTYRRIALDALGHLGVRGVSRRPRPLPGATGLDRIDWPVELDSATRAHLLHLYGSLAIEVLQPAVDDPSLLEPLVPGRPDLRAQDLYARTHEWARSDEDVLRRRTTAWLAGAGIRV
;
A
#
# COMPACT_ATOMS: atom_id res chain seq x y z
N MET A 1 -19.37 -23.39 13.82
CA MET A 1 -18.49 -23.86 12.71
C MET A 1 -17.52 -22.72 12.45
N ASP A 2 -16.23 -22.99 12.44
CA ASP A 2 -15.20 -22.00 12.15
C ASP A 2 -15.49 -21.31 10.82
N GLU A 3 -15.38 -19.98 10.78
CA GLU A 3 -15.64 -19.17 9.58
C GLU A 3 -14.77 -19.58 8.41
N ARG A 4 -13.50 -19.94 8.69
CA ARG A 4 -12.55 -20.44 7.69
C ARG A 4 -12.99 -21.79 7.11
N VAL A 5 -13.44 -22.74 7.93
CA VAL A 5 -13.95 -24.04 7.45
C VAL A 5 -15.15 -23.83 6.52
N ARG A 6 -16.06 -22.94 6.91
CA ARG A 6 -17.22 -22.56 6.05
C ARG A 6 -16.77 -21.95 4.72
N ALA A 7 -15.76 -21.08 4.74
CA ALA A 7 -15.25 -20.47 3.51
C ALA A 7 -14.60 -21.51 2.58
N ILE A 8 -13.89 -22.51 3.11
CA ILE A 8 -13.32 -23.62 2.32
C ILE A 8 -14.43 -24.50 1.71
N GLU A 9 -15.48 -24.83 2.48
CA GLU A 9 -16.63 -25.58 1.97
C GLU A 9 -17.38 -24.82 0.87
N GLN A 10 -17.54 -23.51 1.03
CA GLN A 10 -18.14 -22.65 -0.01
C GLN A 10 -17.26 -22.60 -1.26
N LEU A 11 -15.94 -22.49 -1.13
CA LEU A 11 -15.01 -22.50 -2.27
C LEU A 11 -15.11 -23.81 -3.08
N ALA A 12 -15.29 -24.95 -2.41
CA ALA A 12 -15.45 -26.26 -3.03
C ALA A 12 -16.81 -26.44 -3.71
N SER A 13 -17.88 -25.88 -3.14
CA SER A 13 -19.26 -26.17 -3.53
C SER A 13 -19.88 -25.14 -4.47
N ARG A 14 -19.53 -23.85 -4.35
CA ARG A 14 -20.14 -22.77 -5.16
C ARG A 14 -19.57 -22.73 -6.58
N GLU A 15 -20.41 -22.31 -7.53
CA GLU A 15 -19.96 -21.91 -8.87
C GLU A 15 -19.71 -20.39 -8.86
N LEU A 16 -18.47 -20.00 -9.09
CA LEU A 16 -18.03 -18.60 -9.02
C LEU A 16 -18.09 -17.95 -10.41
N ASP A 17 -18.42 -16.65 -10.42
CA ASP A 17 -18.23 -15.84 -11.62
C ASP A 17 -16.77 -15.46 -11.82
N LEU A 18 -16.01 -15.28 -10.71
CA LEU A 18 -14.61 -14.85 -10.73
C LEU A 18 -13.81 -15.44 -9.56
N LEU A 19 -12.67 -16.06 -9.87
CA LEU A 19 -11.61 -16.34 -8.91
C LEU A 19 -10.51 -15.28 -9.07
N VAL A 20 -10.20 -14.56 -7.98
CA VAL A 20 -9.10 -13.60 -7.88
C VAL A 20 -7.93 -14.26 -7.16
N VAL A 21 -6.77 -14.32 -7.79
CA VAL A 21 -5.53 -14.89 -7.24
C VAL A 21 -4.57 -13.79 -6.87
N GLY A 22 -4.29 -13.64 -5.57
CA GLY A 22 -3.45 -12.62 -4.97
C GLY A 22 -4.25 -11.54 -4.23
N GLY A 23 -4.07 -11.47 -2.90
CA GLY A 23 -4.73 -10.55 -1.98
C GLY A 23 -3.95 -9.27 -1.69
N GLY A 24 -3.12 -8.82 -2.65
CA GLY A 24 -2.55 -7.48 -2.65
C GLY A 24 -3.58 -6.42 -3.05
N ILE A 25 -3.19 -5.14 -3.04
CA ILE A 25 -4.10 -4.01 -3.29
C ILE A 25 -4.85 -4.10 -4.63
N VAL A 26 -4.21 -4.66 -5.67
CA VAL A 26 -4.84 -4.83 -6.99
C VAL A 26 -5.91 -5.93 -6.93
N GLY A 27 -5.59 -7.11 -6.41
CA GLY A 27 -6.55 -8.21 -6.32
C GLY A 27 -7.69 -7.90 -5.34
N ALA A 28 -7.40 -7.29 -4.18
CA ALA A 28 -8.41 -6.82 -3.24
C ALA A 28 -9.36 -5.80 -3.89
N GLY A 29 -8.80 -4.84 -4.67
CA GLY A 29 -9.61 -3.88 -5.42
C GLY A 29 -10.45 -4.52 -6.53
N ILE A 30 -9.94 -5.57 -7.21
CA ILE A 30 -10.71 -6.34 -8.20
C ILE A 30 -11.86 -7.08 -7.52
N ALA A 31 -11.60 -7.74 -6.39
CA ALA A 31 -12.64 -8.45 -5.64
C ALA A 31 -13.72 -7.48 -5.13
N GLU A 32 -13.35 -6.31 -4.58
CA GLU A 32 -14.28 -5.24 -4.17
C GLU A 32 -15.14 -4.79 -5.34
N ALA A 33 -14.53 -4.46 -6.48
CA ALA A 33 -15.25 -3.95 -7.63
C ALA A 33 -16.16 -5.00 -8.27
N ALA A 34 -15.74 -6.27 -8.31
CA ALA A 34 -16.50 -7.39 -8.86
C ALA A 34 -17.73 -7.72 -8.00
N THR A 35 -17.55 -7.83 -6.67
CA THR A 35 -18.68 -8.06 -5.76
C THR A 35 -19.68 -6.92 -5.77
N ALA A 36 -19.19 -5.68 -5.86
CA ALA A 36 -20.05 -4.51 -5.99
C ALA A 36 -20.79 -4.43 -7.34
N ALA A 37 -20.34 -5.18 -8.35
CA ALA A 37 -21.06 -5.40 -9.60
C ALA A 37 -22.04 -6.60 -9.55
N GLY A 38 -22.14 -7.28 -8.39
CA GLY A 38 -23.05 -8.41 -8.18
C GLY A 38 -22.51 -9.76 -8.63
N LEU A 39 -21.20 -9.90 -8.82
CA LEU A 39 -20.58 -11.17 -9.17
C LEU A 39 -20.34 -12.04 -7.92
N ASP A 40 -20.44 -13.35 -8.09
CA ASP A 40 -19.96 -14.35 -7.13
C ASP A 40 -18.45 -14.47 -7.23
N VAL A 41 -17.74 -14.04 -6.17
CA VAL A 41 -16.27 -13.89 -6.17
C VAL A 41 -15.63 -14.72 -5.07
N ALA A 42 -14.49 -15.35 -5.39
CA ALA A 42 -13.54 -15.77 -4.38
C ALA A 42 -12.21 -15.01 -4.56
N LEU A 43 -11.60 -14.61 -3.44
CA LEU A 43 -10.25 -14.04 -3.36
C LEU A 43 -9.37 -15.00 -2.56
N VAL A 44 -8.28 -15.48 -3.18
CA VAL A 44 -7.32 -16.36 -2.54
C VAL A 44 -5.93 -15.73 -2.55
N ASP A 45 -5.17 -15.90 -1.46
CA ASP A 45 -3.75 -15.51 -1.38
C ASP A 45 -2.93 -16.63 -0.75
N LYS A 46 -1.77 -16.95 -1.32
CA LYS A 46 -0.89 -18.02 -0.82
C LYS A 46 -0.34 -17.74 0.58
N GLY A 47 -0.15 -16.46 0.91
CA GLY A 47 0.29 -15.96 2.21
C GLY A 47 -0.83 -15.22 2.92
N ASP A 48 -0.47 -14.13 3.62
CA ASP A 48 -1.43 -13.22 4.21
C ASP A 48 -1.82 -12.09 3.23
N PHE A 49 -3.02 -11.55 3.39
CA PHE A 49 -3.47 -10.37 2.64
C PHE A 49 -2.52 -9.19 2.88
N ALA A 50 -2.19 -8.48 1.81
CA ALA A 50 -1.16 -7.45 1.79
C ALA A 50 0.26 -7.94 2.15
N GLY A 51 0.53 -9.24 2.17
CA GLY A 51 1.78 -9.85 2.67
C GLY A 51 3.06 -9.46 1.96
N ALA A 52 2.98 -8.86 0.77
CA ALA A 52 4.14 -8.46 -0.05
C ALA A 52 4.18 -6.94 -0.27
N THR A 53 4.30 -6.50 -1.53
CA THR A 53 4.43 -5.09 -1.95
C THR A 53 3.36 -4.18 -1.35
N SER A 54 2.16 -4.70 -1.09
CA SER A 54 1.01 -3.93 -0.63
C SER A 54 1.07 -3.51 0.85
N SER A 55 2.06 -3.98 1.62
CA SER A 55 2.41 -3.45 2.95
C SER A 55 3.86 -2.98 3.04
N ALA A 56 4.61 -3.05 1.94
CA ALA A 56 6.03 -2.69 1.86
C ALA A 56 6.29 -1.58 0.82
N SER A 57 5.35 -0.66 0.66
CA SER A 57 5.50 0.53 -0.20
C SER A 57 6.10 1.71 0.58
N SER A 58 6.33 2.83 -0.10
CA SER A 58 6.71 4.11 0.53
C SER A 58 5.53 4.79 1.28
N LYS A 59 4.40 4.12 1.44
CA LYS A 59 3.19 4.61 2.14
C LYS A 59 2.55 5.87 1.50
N LEU A 60 2.86 6.16 0.24
CA LEU A 60 2.45 7.38 -0.44
C LEU A 60 1.31 7.13 -1.45
N VAL A 61 0.32 8.01 -1.40
CA VAL A 61 -0.74 8.16 -2.41
C VAL A 61 -0.49 9.48 -3.11
N HIS A 62 0.24 9.44 -4.22
CA HIS A 62 0.83 10.62 -4.84
C HIS A 62 0.53 10.74 -6.35
N GLY A 63 0.49 11.98 -6.87
CA GLY A 63 0.31 12.26 -8.28
C GLY A 63 1.53 11.93 -9.15
N GLY A 64 2.71 11.76 -8.53
CA GLY A 64 3.94 11.41 -9.22
C GLY A 64 4.58 12.61 -9.94
N LEU A 65 5.10 13.58 -9.18
CA LEU A 65 5.81 14.77 -9.69
C LEU A 65 6.88 14.40 -10.75
N ARG A 66 7.53 13.25 -10.61
CA ARG A 66 8.52 12.73 -11.56
C ARG A 66 7.94 12.49 -12.96
N TYR A 67 6.68 12.09 -13.09
CA TYR A 67 6.05 11.82 -14.40
C TYR A 67 5.70 13.11 -15.15
N LEU A 68 5.45 14.20 -14.43
CA LEU A 68 5.27 15.51 -15.06
C LEU A 68 6.50 15.89 -15.87
N ARG A 69 7.70 15.62 -15.35
CA ARG A 69 8.95 15.87 -16.07
C ARG A 69 9.13 14.98 -17.31
N LEU A 70 8.56 13.78 -17.31
CA LEU A 70 8.56 12.87 -18.45
C LEU A 70 7.49 13.23 -19.50
N GLY A 71 6.73 14.33 -19.28
CA GLY A 71 5.66 14.77 -20.16
C GLY A 71 4.36 13.97 -20.06
N ASP A 72 4.26 13.04 -19.11
CA ASP A 72 3.06 12.20 -18.96
C ASP A 72 2.00 12.90 -18.08
N VAL A 73 1.42 13.96 -18.65
CA VAL A 73 0.38 14.77 -18.00
C VAL A 73 -0.89 13.95 -17.75
N GLY A 74 -1.20 12.99 -18.63
CA GLY A 74 -2.37 12.12 -18.48
C GLY A 74 -2.31 11.29 -17.23
N LEU A 75 -1.19 10.61 -16.98
CA LEU A 75 -0.96 9.78 -15.82
C LEU A 75 -0.96 10.60 -14.51
N VAL A 76 -0.36 11.80 -14.54
CA VAL A 76 -0.37 12.72 -13.38
C VAL A 76 -1.80 13.16 -13.03
N ARG A 77 -2.60 13.49 -14.06
CA ARG A 77 -3.99 13.91 -13.89
C ARG A 77 -4.87 12.81 -13.33
N GLU A 78 -4.71 11.58 -13.82
CA GLU A 78 -5.40 10.39 -13.32
C GLU A 78 -5.00 10.11 -11.86
N ALA A 79 -3.71 10.10 -11.53
CA ALA A 79 -3.24 9.86 -10.18
C ALA A 79 -3.76 10.93 -9.19
N HIS A 80 -3.80 12.20 -9.58
CA HIS A 80 -4.41 13.25 -8.76
C HIS A 80 -5.93 13.09 -8.59
N HIS A 81 -6.61 12.62 -9.63
CA HIS A 81 -8.05 12.31 -9.53
C HIS A 81 -8.27 11.19 -8.50
N GLU A 82 -7.59 10.06 -8.67
CA GLU A 82 -7.72 8.91 -7.76
C GLU A 82 -7.29 9.27 -6.33
N ARG A 83 -6.21 10.03 -6.13
CA ARG A 83 -5.83 10.53 -4.80
C ARG A 83 -6.98 11.29 -4.12
N ARG A 84 -7.64 12.23 -4.82
CA ARG A 84 -8.77 12.96 -4.27
C ARG A 84 -9.95 12.05 -3.95
N VAL A 85 -10.23 11.09 -4.81
CA VAL A 85 -11.29 10.10 -4.61
C VAL A 85 -11.01 9.26 -3.37
N LEU A 86 -9.77 8.79 -3.20
CA LEU A 86 -9.35 8.01 -2.03
C LEU A 86 -9.48 8.83 -0.74
N MET A 87 -8.99 10.06 -0.74
CA MET A 87 -9.00 10.94 0.44
C MET A 87 -10.39 11.40 0.87
N ASN A 88 -11.31 11.61 -0.06
CA ASN A 88 -12.58 12.27 0.27
C ASN A 88 -13.78 11.32 0.27
N ILE A 89 -13.68 10.13 -0.35
CA ILE A 89 -14.82 9.24 -0.53
C ILE A 89 -14.49 7.82 -0.09
N VAL A 90 -13.42 7.24 -0.64
CA VAL A 90 -13.16 5.80 -0.52
C VAL A 90 -12.61 5.44 0.85
N ALA A 91 -11.59 6.16 1.33
CA ALA A 91 -10.93 5.85 2.60
C ALA A 91 -10.39 7.13 3.30
N PRO A 92 -11.26 8.09 3.67
CA PRO A 92 -10.84 9.37 4.26
C PRO A 92 -10.11 9.21 5.61
N HIS A 93 -10.34 8.13 6.34
CA HIS A 93 -9.64 7.82 7.58
C HIS A 93 -8.23 7.29 7.31
N LEU A 94 -8.00 6.55 6.22
CA LEU A 94 -6.71 5.92 5.89
C LEU A 94 -5.81 6.80 5.02
N VAL A 95 -6.38 7.59 4.10
CA VAL A 95 -5.61 8.38 3.15
C VAL A 95 -5.64 9.85 3.57
N ARG A 96 -4.51 10.35 4.05
CA ARG A 96 -4.39 11.68 4.66
C ARG A 96 -3.48 12.59 3.85
N ARG A 97 -3.82 13.87 3.83
CA ARG A 97 -2.98 14.91 3.22
C ARG A 97 -1.64 15.01 3.92
N LEU A 98 -0.60 15.22 3.13
CA LEU A 98 0.76 15.45 3.63
C LEU A 98 1.42 16.54 2.76
N PRO A 99 1.87 17.65 3.37
CA PRO A 99 2.75 18.58 2.69
C PRO A 99 4.11 17.94 2.39
N PHE A 100 4.74 18.35 1.30
CA PHE A 100 6.06 17.89 0.89
C PHE A 100 6.96 19.07 0.66
N LEU A 101 8.17 19.00 1.21
CA LEU A 101 9.26 19.91 0.91
C LEU A 101 10.20 19.30 -0.13
N PHE A 102 10.58 20.11 -1.10
CA PHE A 102 11.62 19.81 -2.08
C PHE A 102 12.74 20.82 -1.88
N PRO A 103 13.87 20.43 -1.24
CA PRO A 103 14.96 21.36 -0.91
C PRO A 103 15.76 21.75 -2.15
N LEU A 104 16.18 23.01 -2.19
CA LEU A 104 16.93 23.62 -3.27
C LEU A 104 18.27 24.11 -2.71
N TYR A 105 19.29 23.26 -2.86
CA TYR A 105 20.65 23.56 -2.45
C TYR A 105 21.46 24.27 -3.53
N ASP A 106 22.53 24.97 -3.15
CA ASP A 106 23.42 25.73 -4.05
C ASP A 106 23.94 24.88 -5.20
N ASN A 107 24.37 23.66 -4.90
CA ASN A 107 24.93 22.72 -5.87
C ASN A 107 23.92 21.63 -6.29
N GLY A 108 22.61 21.85 -6.04
CA GLY A 108 21.57 20.89 -6.34
C GLY A 108 21.32 20.73 -7.85
N PRO A 109 20.71 19.60 -8.27
CA PRO A 109 20.48 19.26 -9.68
C PRO A 109 19.45 20.15 -10.37
N TYR A 110 18.72 20.99 -9.64
CA TYR A 110 17.62 21.80 -10.13
C TYR A 110 17.76 23.28 -9.82
N ARG A 111 17.37 24.13 -10.80
CA ARG A 111 17.24 25.58 -10.59
C ARG A 111 15.89 25.91 -9.93
N PRO A 112 15.84 26.86 -8.98
CA PRO A 112 14.60 27.21 -8.25
C PRO A 112 13.42 27.53 -9.15
N TRP A 113 13.60 28.34 -10.21
CA TRP A 113 12.53 28.69 -11.14
C TRP A 113 11.92 27.48 -11.86
N PHE A 114 12.74 26.49 -12.20
CA PHE A 114 12.29 25.27 -12.88
C PHE A 114 11.39 24.43 -11.96
N VAL A 115 11.82 24.24 -10.69
CA VAL A 115 11.05 23.50 -9.69
C VAL A 115 9.77 24.24 -9.36
N GLN A 116 9.82 25.56 -9.19
CA GLN A 116 8.63 26.38 -8.95
C GLN A 116 7.59 26.25 -10.06
N THR A 117 8.01 26.34 -11.31
CA THR A 117 7.11 26.15 -12.47
C THR A 117 6.50 24.76 -12.46
N GLY A 118 7.32 23.72 -12.24
CA GLY A 118 6.84 22.34 -12.13
C GLY A 118 5.80 22.15 -11.02
N ILE A 119 6.01 22.76 -9.85
CA ILE A 119 5.08 22.66 -8.73
C ILE A 119 3.78 23.43 -8.97
N VAL A 120 3.85 24.59 -9.63
CA VAL A 120 2.63 25.34 -10.02
C VAL A 120 1.78 24.47 -10.97
N VAL A 121 2.39 23.89 -12.00
CA VAL A 121 1.69 22.98 -12.92
C VAL A 121 1.14 21.76 -12.18
N TYR A 122 1.95 21.14 -11.34
CA TYR A 122 1.54 19.99 -10.52
C TYR A 122 0.35 20.29 -9.62
N SER A 123 0.40 21.43 -8.89
CA SER A 123 -0.67 21.86 -7.98
C SER A 123 -1.95 22.20 -8.73
N THR A 124 -1.83 22.81 -9.92
CA THR A 124 -2.97 23.11 -10.80
C THR A 124 -3.65 21.82 -11.28
N LEU A 125 -2.89 20.83 -11.73
CA LEU A 125 -3.42 19.51 -12.08
C LEU A 125 -4.06 18.80 -10.89
N ALA A 126 -3.49 18.97 -9.71
CA ALA A 126 -4.00 18.44 -8.46
C ALA A 126 -5.30 19.13 -8.00
N ARG A 127 -5.65 20.29 -8.51
CA ARG A 127 -6.67 21.22 -7.96
C ARG A 127 -6.41 21.48 -6.47
N ALA A 128 -5.14 21.51 -6.07
CA ALA A 128 -4.68 21.79 -4.72
C ALA A 128 -4.42 23.29 -4.54
N ARG A 129 -4.21 23.73 -3.30
CA ARG A 129 -3.72 25.08 -3.04
C ARG A 129 -2.41 25.29 -3.80
N LEU A 130 -2.28 26.44 -4.44
CA LEU A 130 -1.02 26.84 -5.04
C LEU A 130 0.00 27.03 -3.89
N ASN A 131 0.92 26.11 -3.84
CA ASN A 131 2.09 26.20 -2.98
C ASN A 131 3.26 26.74 -3.81
N GLY A 132 4.29 27.22 -3.17
CA GLY A 132 5.42 27.87 -3.85
C GLY A 132 6.69 27.70 -3.06
N LEU A 133 7.66 28.57 -3.30
CA LEU A 133 8.89 28.58 -2.52
C LEU A 133 8.63 29.07 -1.10
N VAL A 134 9.24 28.41 -0.15
CA VAL A 134 9.30 28.77 1.26
C VAL A 134 10.77 28.98 1.66
N ASP A 135 11.00 29.94 2.57
CA ASP A 135 12.32 30.20 3.11
C ASP A 135 12.82 29.06 4.01
N VAL A 136 14.11 29.11 4.34
CA VAL A 136 14.78 28.07 5.14
C VAL A 136 14.16 27.96 6.54
N GLU A 137 13.77 29.10 7.15
CA GLU A 137 13.21 29.11 8.50
C GLU A 137 11.84 28.40 8.54
N ARG A 138 10.97 28.71 7.61
CA ARG A 138 9.67 28.02 7.48
C ARG A 138 9.84 26.54 7.14
N ALA A 139 10.79 26.20 6.27
CA ALA A 139 11.08 24.81 5.93
C ALA A 139 11.53 24.01 7.16
N ARG A 140 12.41 24.59 8.00
CA ARG A 140 12.86 23.95 9.24
C ARG A 140 11.81 23.88 10.33
N ARG A 141 10.82 24.77 10.34
CA ARG A 141 9.64 24.57 11.21
C ARG A 141 8.80 23.37 10.82
N LEU A 142 8.76 23.01 9.52
CA LEU A 142 8.04 21.84 9.03
C LEU A 142 8.86 20.54 9.14
N VAL A 143 10.17 20.62 8.94
CA VAL A 143 11.14 19.51 9.01
C VAL A 143 12.36 20.01 9.82
N PRO A 144 12.36 19.85 11.15
CA PRO A 144 13.38 20.43 12.03
C PRO A 144 14.80 19.97 11.73
N GLN A 145 14.99 18.72 11.31
CA GLN A 145 16.28 18.12 10.98
C GLN A 145 16.78 18.45 9.56
N LEU A 146 16.10 19.36 8.83
CA LEU A 146 16.52 19.75 7.48
C LEU A 146 17.89 20.45 7.53
N GLN A 147 18.86 19.93 6.78
CA GLN A 147 20.21 20.47 6.65
C GLN A 147 20.16 21.92 6.11
N PRO A 148 20.57 22.95 6.89
CA PRO A 148 20.50 24.34 6.45
C PRO A 148 21.67 24.77 5.57
N ARG A 149 22.81 24.05 5.62
CA ARG A 149 24.05 24.45 4.94
C ARG A 149 23.87 24.39 3.42
N GLY A 150 24.00 25.54 2.76
CA GLY A 150 23.82 25.66 1.31
C GLY A 150 22.36 25.58 0.84
N LEU A 151 21.40 25.52 1.77
CA LEU A 151 19.98 25.53 1.44
C LEU A 151 19.51 26.96 1.13
N ARG A 152 18.99 27.20 -0.08
CA ARG A 152 18.47 28.52 -0.52
C ARG A 152 16.98 28.68 -0.21
N ALA A 153 16.21 27.65 -0.48
CA ALA A 153 14.75 27.63 -0.30
C ALA A 153 14.25 26.19 -0.38
N CYS A 154 13.01 25.97 -0.04
CA CYS A 154 12.30 24.74 -0.35
C CYS A 154 11.06 25.03 -1.20
N ALA A 155 10.77 24.15 -2.14
CA ALA A 155 9.48 24.20 -2.81
C ALA A 155 8.49 23.33 -2.04
N LEU A 156 7.34 23.90 -1.69
CA LEU A 156 6.26 23.24 -0.96
C LEU A 156 5.17 22.79 -1.91
N TYR A 157 4.76 21.53 -1.83
CA TYR A 157 3.63 20.96 -2.56
C TYR A 157 2.84 19.98 -1.69
N GLU A 158 1.73 19.46 -2.19
CA GLU A 158 0.84 18.58 -1.42
C GLU A 158 0.64 17.26 -2.14
N ASP A 159 0.80 16.17 -1.40
CA ASP A 159 0.38 14.83 -1.79
C ASP A 159 -0.39 14.16 -0.64
N ALA A 160 -0.37 12.85 -0.53
CA ALA A 160 -1.02 12.11 0.56
C ALA A 160 -0.21 10.89 0.96
N TRP A 161 -0.45 10.41 2.16
CA TRP A 161 0.09 9.18 2.70
C TRP A 161 -1.02 8.24 3.19
N THR A 162 -0.71 6.99 3.41
CA THR A 162 -1.65 5.97 3.88
C THR A 162 -0.93 4.88 4.66
N ASN A 163 -1.68 4.10 5.43
CA ASN A 163 -1.28 2.76 5.81
C ASN A 163 -1.72 1.81 4.69
N ASP A 164 -0.79 1.35 3.86
CA ASP A 164 -1.05 0.56 2.66
C ASP A 164 -1.60 -0.84 2.96
N GLY A 165 -1.14 -1.46 4.06
CA GLY A 165 -1.68 -2.72 4.54
C GLY A 165 -3.15 -2.57 4.94
N ARG A 166 -3.48 -1.54 5.74
CA ARG A 166 -4.86 -1.24 6.15
C ARG A 166 -5.76 -0.91 4.96
N LEU A 167 -5.27 -0.14 3.99
CA LEU A 167 -6.04 0.17 2.77
C LEU A 167 -6.34 -1.09 1.96
N THR A 168 -5.40 -2.04 1.89
CA THR A 168 -5.61 -3.33 1.23
C THR A 168 -6.65 -4.15 1.96
N LEU A 169 -6.52 -4.30 3.28
CA LEU A 169 -7.48 -5.04 4.13
C LEU A 169 -8.89 -4.44 4.07
N ALA A 170 -9.03 -3.12 4.02
CA ALA A 170 -10.33 -2.48 3.87
C ALA A 170 -11.04 -2.87 2.54
N ASN A 171 -10.28 -3.08 1.45
CA ASN A 171 -10.84 -3.60 0.19
C ASN A 171 -11.22 -5.08 0.32
N VAL A 172 -10.39 -5.92 0.98
CA VAL A 172 -10.72 -7.33 1.25
C VAL A 172 -11.99 -7.43 2.08
N ARG A 173 -12.09 -6.63 3.17
CA ARG A 173 -13.29 -6.56 4.02
C ARG A 173 -14.50 -6.11 3.23
N ALA A 174 -14.39 -5.10 2.38
CA ALA A 174 -15.48 -4.62 1.54
C ALA A 174 -16.01 -5.70 0.57
N ALA A 175 -15.13 -6.56 0.05
CA ALA A 175 -15.51 -7.69 -0.76
C ALA A 175 -16.21 -8.77 0.06
N ALA A 176 -15.66 -9.12 1.24
CA ALA A 176 -16.23 -10.10 2.16
C ALA A 176 -17.64 -9.68 2.66
N ASP A 177 -17.81 -8.41 3.07
CA ASP A 177 -19.10 -7.86 3.50
C ASP A 177 -20.17 -7.94 2.42
N ARG A 178 -19.78 -8.09 1.15
CA ARG A 178 -20.69 -8.32 0.00
C ARG A 178 -20.78 -9.78 -0.43
N GLY A 179 -20.26 -10.70 0.39
CA GLY A 179 -20.41 -12.14 0.19
C GLY A 179 -19.31 -12.81 -0.64
N ALA A 180 -18.17 -12.13 -0.88
CA ALA A 180 -17.00 -12.80 -1.43
C ALA A 180 -16.48 -13.86 -0.46
N ILE A 181 -16.05 -15.00 -0.99
CA ILE A 181 -15.25 -15.97 -0.26
C ILE A 181 -13.82 -15.42 -0.22
N VAL A 182 -13.27 -15.19 0.98
CA VAL A 182 -11.90 -14.69 1.13
C VAL A 182 -11.07 -15.66 1.97
N LEU A 183 -9.91 -16.08 1.42
CA LEU A 183 -9.03 -17.06 2.04
C LEU A 183 -7.56 -16.66 1.84
N ASN A 184 -6.87 -16.38 2.94
CA ASN A 184 -5.42 -16.31 3.00
C ASN A 184 -4.82 -17.68 3.33
N GLY A 185 -3.52 -17.90 3.08
CA GLY A 185 -2.91 -19.23 3.15
C GLY A 185 -3.57 -20.21 2.18
N ALA A 186 -4.00 -19.71 1.02
CA ALA A 186 -4.71 -20.43 -0.03
C ALA A 186 -4.03 -20.17 -1.38
N GLU A 187 -3.28 -21.15 -1.89
CA GLU A 187 -2.43 -21.05 -3.07
C GLU A 187 -3.10 -21.65 -4.29
N LEU A 188 -3.11 -20.93 -5.41
CA LEU A 188 -3.48 -21.54 -6.69
C LEU A 188 -2.48 -22.63 -7.05
N ALA A 189 -2.93 -23.89 -7.07
CA ALA A 189 -2.09 -25.07 -7.36
C ALA A 189 -2.09 -25.46 -8.84
N SER A 190 -3.23 -25.27 -9.52
CA SER A 190 -3.41 -25.59 -10.94
C SER A 190 -4.50 -24.71 -11.55
N VAL A 191 -4.42 -24.48 -12.86
CA VAL A 191 -5.45 -23.76 -13.64
C VAL A 191 -6.34 -24.75 -14.39
N GLN A 192 -5.81 -25.89 -14.81
CA GLN A 192 -6.56 -26.98 -15.49
C GLN A 192 -6.11 -28.34 -14.97
N PRO A 193 -6.89 -28.99 -14.07
CA PRO A 193 -8.12 -28.51 -13.43
C PRO A 193 -7.87 -27.30 -12.52
N LEU A 194 -8.87 -26.45 -12.29
CA LEU A 194 -8.74 -25.30 -11.41
C LEU A 194 -8.73 -25.78 -9.95
N GLU A 195 -7.59 -25.65 -9.29
CA GLU A 195 -7.34 -26.18 -7.94
C GLU A 195 -6.62 -25.18 -7.07
N VAL A 196 -7.06 -25.08 -5.81
CA VAL A 196 -6.47 -24.22 -4.76
C VAL A 196 -6.03 -25.11 -3.61
N ARG A 197 -4.78 -24.94 -3.16
CA ARG A 197 -4.25 -25.62 -1.96
C ARG A 197 -4.54 -24.76 -0.75
N VAL A 198 -5.28 -25.30 0.23
CA VAL A 198 -5.65 -24.64 1.48
C VAL A 198 -5.35 -25.57 2.63
N ASP A 199 -4.56 -25.14 3.61
CA ASP A 199 -4.22 -25.91 4.82
C ASP A 199 -3.75 -27.35 4.50
N GLY A 200 -2.92 -27.50 3.46
CA GLY A 200 -2.38 -28.78 2.99
C GLY A 200 -3.31 -29.61 2.09
N ASN A 201 -4.58 -29.26 2.00
CA ASN A 201 -5.56 -29.96 1.15
C ASN A 201 -5.75 -29.26 -0.19
N VAL A 202 -5.98 -30.04 -1.23
CA VAL A 202 -6.32 -29.53 -2.57
C VAL A 202 -7.83 -29.45 -2.72
N VAL A 203 -8.33 -28.25 -3.01
CA VAL A 203 -9.75 -27.96 -3.21
C VAL A 203 -9.96 -27.67 -4.69
N ARG A 204 -10.87 -28.44 -5.34
CA ARG A 204 -11.28 -28.16 -6.71
C ARG A 204 -12.27 -27.01 -6.74
N VAL A 205 -11.98 -25.99 -7.55
CA VAL A 205 -12.76 -24.76 -7.67
C VAL A 205 -13.49 -24.72 -9.02
N ARG A 206 -14.69 -24.17 -9.03
CA ARG A 206 -15.44 -23.91 -10.26
C ARG A 206 -15.62 -22.40 -10.42
N ALA A 207 -14.92 -21.82 -11.39
CA ALA A 207 -15.02 -20.39 -11.70
C ALA A 207 -15.09 -20.19 -13.22
N ARG A 208 -15.95 -19.25 -13.63
CA ARG A 208 -16.12 -18.88 -15.05
C ARG A 208 -14.94 -18.08 -15.57
N ARG A 209 -14.29 -17.31 -14.69
CA ARG A 209 -13.14 -16.44 -14.99
C ARG A 209 -12.12 -16.54 -13.89
N VAL A 210 -10.85 -16.39 -14.27
CA VAL A 210 -9.74 -16.33 -13.32
C VAL A 210 -8.93 -15.06 -13.62
N VAL A 211 -8.58 -14.31 -12.58
CA VAL A 211 -7.64 -13.20 -12.68
C VAL A 211 -6.43 -13.44 -11.79
N ASN A 212 -5.26 -13.38 -12.40
CA ASN A 212 -3.98 -13.45 -11.74
C ASN A 212 -3.52 -12.02 -11.37
N ALA A 213 -3.65 -11.66 -10.11
CA ALA A 213 -3.17 -10.42 -9.51
C ALA A 213 -2.06 -10.70 -8.46
N ALA A 214 -1.25 -11.74 -8.68
CA ALA A 214 -0.25 -12.25 -7.74
C ALA A 214 1.02 -11.38 -7.62
N GLY A 215 1.01 -10.14 -8.14
CA GLY A 215 2.10 -9.19 -7.97
C GLY A 215 3.46 -9.76 -8.39
N PRO A 216 4.47 -9.86 -7.49
CA PRO A 216 5.79 -10.40 -7.83
C PRO A 216 5.77 -11.84 -8.36
N TRP A 217 4.75 -12.61 -8.07
CA TRP A 217 4.59 -14.00 -8.53
C TRP A 217 3.73 -14.14 -9.80
N VAL A 218 3.38 -13.04 -10.46
CA VAL A 218 2.49 -13.07 -11.63
C VAL A 218 3.00 -14.02 -12.72
N ASP A 219 4.29 -14.06 -13.01
CA ASP A 219 4.89 -14.95 -14.00
C ASP A 219 4.96 -16.41 -13.51
N HIS A 220 5.03 -16.64 -12.18
CA HIS A 220 4.90 -17.97 -11.60
C HIS A 220 3.50 -18.54 -11.86
N VAL A 221 2.47 -17.76 -11.54
CA VAL A 221 1.07 -18.15 -11.77
C VAL A 221 0.77 -18.35 -13.27
N ARG A 222 1.35 -17.52 -14.16
CA ARG A 222 1.21 -17.71 -15.62
C ARG A 222 1.76 -19.07 -16.08
N ARG A 223 2.84 -19.57 -15.47
CA ARG A 223 3.41 -20.88 -15.80
C ARG A 223 2.57 -22.05 -15.32
N LEU A 224 1.65 -21.88 -14.37
CA LEU A 224 0.67 -22.92 -14.03
C LEU A 224 -0.32 -23.17 -15.18
N GLU A 225 -0.58 -22.15 -16.00
CA GLU A 225 -1.43 -22.24 -17.18
C GLU A 225 -0.65 -22.63 -18.44
N ASP A 226 0.52 -22.02 -18.62
CA ASP A 226 1.42 -22.25 -19.77
C ASP A 226 2.87 -22.37 -19.27
N PRO A 227 3.39 -23.60 -19.11
CA PRO A 227 4.77 -23.83 -18.68
C PRO A 227 5.83 -23.18 -19.57
N ALA A 228 5.51 -22.86 -20.84
CA ALA A 228 6.40 -22.19 -21.79
C ALA A 228 6.31 -20.65 -21.71
N ALA A 229 5.44 -20.10 -20.85
CA ALA A 229 5.26 -18.66 -20.70
C ALA A 229 6.59 -17.98 -20.33
N ARG A 230 7.03 -17.04 -21.18
CA ARG A 230 8.24 -16.24 -20.92
C ARG A 230 7.97 -15.24 -19.81
N PRO A 231 8.99 -14.89 -19.00
CA PRO A 231 8.88 -13.81 -18.03
C PRO A 231 8.43 -12.50 -18.73
N SER A 232 7.39 -11.89 -18.22
CA SER A 232 6.84 -10.63 -18.75
C SER A 232 7.21 -9.43 -17.89
N MET A 233 7.69 -9.68 -16.66
CA MET A 233 8.00 -8.67 -15.67
C MET A 233 9.44 -8.74 -15.20
N ARG A 234 9.94 -7.58 -14.77
CA ARG A 234 11.18 -7.45 -14.00
C ARG A 234 10.84 -6.96 -12.60
N LEU A 235 11.61 -7.42 -11.61
CA LEU A 235 11.44 -7.00 -10.23
C LEU A 235 12.51 -5.97 -9.86
N SER A 236 12.11 -4.96 -9.11
CA SER A 236 13.02 -3.98 -8.50
C SER A 236 12.80 -3.93 -7.00
N LYS A 237 13.88 -4.20 -6.25
CA LYS A 237 13.90 -4.11 -4.79
C LYS A 237 13.97 -2.65 -4.35
N GLY A 238 13.09 -2.25 -3.45
CA GLY A 238 13.11 -0.96 -2.77
C GLY A 238 13.17 -1.16 -1.27
N VAL A 239 14.24 -0.71 -0.65
CA VAL A 239 14.46 -0.82 0.81
C VAL A 239 14.08 0.47 1.50
N HIS A 240 13.42 0.33 2.64
CA HIS A 240 13.11 1.44 3.54
C HIS A 240 13.73 1.18 4.91
N VAL A 241 14.11 2.27 5.56
CA VAL A 241 14.63 2.32 6.92
C VAL A 241 13.70 3.18 7.77
N VAL A 242 13.28 2.66 8.91
CA VAL A 242 12.45 3.36 9.88
C VAL A 242 13.33 3.83 11.03
N VAL A 243 13.26 5.13 11.33
CA VAL A 243 14.03 5.76 12.41
C VAL A 243 13.12 6.59 13.31
N ASP A 244 13.60 6.96 14.50
CA ASP A 244 12.90 7.86 15.41
C ASP A 244 12.83 9.30 14.83
N GLY A 245 11.92 10.12 15.37
CA GLY A 245 11.84 11.57 15.12
C GLY A 245 10.76 12.01 14.16
N GLY A 246 9.87 11.11 13.72
CA GLY A 246 8.74 11.46 12.84
C GLY A 246 7.69 12.36 13.49
N ASP A 247 7.56 12.33 14.82
CA ASP A 247 6.57 13.10 15.58
C ASP A 247 6.74 14.62 15.45
N HIS A 248 7.95 15.08 15.17
CA HIS A 248 8.27 16.51 15.04
C HIS A 248 8.13 17.03 13.61
N TRP A 249 7.82 16.16 12.63
CA TRP A 249 7.68 16.54 11.25
C TRP A 249 6.23 16.84 10.88
N SER A 250 6.01 18.01 10.28
CA SER A 250 4.70 18.40 9.73
C SER A 250 4.64 18.31 8.20
N ALA A 251 5.73 17.91 7.55
CA ALA A 251 5.82 17.69 6.11
C ALA A 251 6.76 16.54 5.81
N ALA A 252 6.53 15.85 4.70
CA ALA A 252 7.51 14.92 4.14
C ALA A 252 8.60 15.68 3.38
N LEU A 253 9.74 15.04 3.20
CA LEU A 253 10.88 15.56 2.46
C LEU A 253 11.09 14.74 1.19
N THR A 254 11.20 15.41 0.05
CA THR A 254 11.67 14.81 -1.20
C THR A 254 13.14 15.15 -1.38
N ILE A 255 14.02 14.16 -1.38
CA ILE A 255 15.46 14.35 -1.46
C ILE A 255 15.93 14.03 -2.88
N PRO A 256 16.28 15.05 -3.69
CA PRO A 256 16.81 14.83 -5.04
C PRO A 256 18.27 14.44 -5.00
N HIS A 257 18.63 13.30 -5.61
CA HIS A 257 20.03 12.87 -5.78
C HIS A 257 20.59 13.31 -7.12
N ASP A 258 19.77 13.17 -8.16
CA ASP A 258 20.06 13.61 -9.51
C ASP A 258 18.79 14.05 -10.24
N LYS A 259 18.84 14.21 -11.57
CA LYS A 259 17.67 14.57 -12.37
C LYS A 259 16.64 13.44 -12.49
N VAL A 260 16.91 12.22 -12.11
CA VAL A 260 16.02 11.05 -12.26
C VAL A 260 15.60 10.49 -10.91
N ARG A 261 16.56 10.39 -9.98
CA ARG A 261 16.42 9.67 -8.72
C ARG A 261 16.09 10.62 -7.58
N VAL A 262 15.10 10.23 -6.80
CA VAL A 262 14.71 10.88 -5.55
C VAL A 262 14.48 9.82 -4.49
N SER A 263 14.79 10.12 -3.24
CA SER A 263 14.33 9.40 -2.06
C SER A 263 13.41 10.29 -1.23
N PHE A 264 12.84 9.74 -0.18
CA PHE A 264 11.88 10.43 0.67
C PHE A 264 12.23 10.27 2.14
N GLY A 265 11.92 11.29 2.94
CA GLY A 265 11.71 11.20 4.37
C GLY A 265 10.24 11.46 4.65
N VAL A 266 9.53 10.48 5.21
CA VAL A 266 8.07 10.54 5.40
C VAL A 266 7.75 10.34 6.87
N PRO A 267 7.13 11.32 7.56
CA PRO A 267 6.57 11.09 8.88
C PRO A 267 5.41 10.10 8.75
N TRP A 268 5.52 8.95 9.42
CA TRP A 268 4.56 7.88 9.32
C TRP A 268 4.43 7.12 10.63
N GLU A 269 3.23 7.06 11.18
CA GLU A 269 2.87 6.35 12.42
C GLU A 269 3.79 6.67 13.62
N GLY A 270 4.12 7.96 13.80
CA GLY A 270 5.01 8.44 14.84
C GLY A 270 6.50 8.25 14.59
N MET A 271 6.87 7.65 13.46
CA MET A 271 8.24 7.37 13.06
C MET A 271 8.62 8.16 11.80
N LEU A 272 9.90 8.16 11.45
CA LEU A 272 10.37 8.69 10.18
C LEU A 272 10.76 7.53 9.25
N LEU A 273 10.07 7.42 8.13
CA LEU A 273 10.34 6.44 7.09
C LEU A 273 11.26 7.05 6.04
N LEU A 274 12.45 6.48 5.89
CA LEU A 274 13.46 6.89 4.91
C LEU A 274 13.52 5.89 3.75
N GLY A 275 13.69 6.36 2.55
CA GLY A 275 13.86 5.52 1.37
C GLY A 275 13.33 6.15 0.09
N THR A 276 13.51 5.49 -1.00
CA THR A 276 13.70 4.05 -1.17
C THR A 276 14.86 3.80 -2.14
N THR A 277 15.54 2.67 -1.99
CA THR A 277 16.49 2.19 -3.01
C THR A 277 15.77 1.75 -4.28
N ASP A 278 16.49 1.53 -5.36
CA ASP A 278 15.95 1.01 -6.63
C ASP A 278 17.02 0.09 -7.26
N THR A 279 16.94 -1.20 -6.94
CA THR A 279 17.92 -2.21 -7.35
C THR A 279 17.21 -3.34 -8.07
N GLU A 280 17.69 -3.74 -9.24
CA GLU A 280 17.17 -4.91 -9.94
C GLU A 280 17.24 -6.14 -9.05
N TYR A 281 16.19 -6.95 -9.05
CA TYR A 281 16.06 -8.13 -8.20
C TYR A 281 15.72 -9.36 -9.02
N THR A 282 16.60 -10.35 -8.94
CA THR A 282 16.48 -11.64 -9.65
C THR A 282 16.31 -12.84 -8.71
N GLY A 283 16.25 -12.56 -7.39
CA GLY A 283 16.07 -13.58 -6.37
C GLY A 283 14.62 -14.05 -6.22
N ASP A 284 14.40 -14.90 -5.24
CA ASP A 284 13.09 -15.43 -4.90
C ASP A 284 12.21 -14.32 -4.26
N PRO A 285 11.02 -14.03 -4.83
CA PRO A 285 10.10 -13.06 -4.25
C PRO A 285 9.56 -13.43 -2.85
N ASP A 286 9.66 -14.68 -2.44
CA ASP A 286 9.27 -15.14 -1.10
C ASP A 286 10.29 -14.72 -0.03
N THR A 287 11.54 -14.43 -0.43
CA THR A 287 12.60 -14.05 0.50
C THR A 287 13.35 -12.82 -0.03
N VAL A 288 12.93 -11.64 0.38
CA VAL A 288 13.53 -10.37 -0.06
C VAL A 288 14.41 -9.80 1.07
N PRO A 289 15.72 -10.07 1.09
CA PRO A 289 16.57 -9.65 2.18
C PRO A 289 16.86 -8.15 2.15
N VAL A 290 16.99 -7.56 3.33
CA VAL A 290 17.59 -6.24 3.54
C VAL A 290 19.03 -6.42 4.00
N SER A 291 19.99 -5.95 3.21
CA SER A 291 21.41 -6.01 3.57
C SER A 291 21.88 -4.74 4.29
N ASP A 292 22.99 -4.85 5.02
CA ASP A 292 23.64 -3.67 5.65
C ASP A 292 24.03 -2.62 4.60
N THR A 293 24.30 -3.04 3.38
CA THR A 293 24.61 -2.14 2.26
C THR A 293 23.39 -1.36 1.84
N ASP A 294 22.22 -2.00 1.78
CA ASP A 294 20.94 -1.31 1.49
C ASP A 294 20.65 -0.26 2.58
N VAL A 295 20.81 -0.63 3.84
CA VAL A 295 20.56 0.28 4.98
C VAL A 295 21.50 1.49 4.92
N ARG A 296 22.81 1.24 4.76
CA ARG A 296 23.80 2.32 4.62
C ARG A 296 23.45 3.24 3.45
N GLN A 297 23.11 2.69 2.29
CA GLN A 297 22.72 3.50 1.14
C GLN A 297 21.53 4.42 1.46
N VAL A 298 20.50 3.93 2.13
CA VAL A 298 19.32 4.75 2.49
C VAL A 298 19.71 5.87 3.46
N LEU A 299 20.56 5.56 4.46
CA LEU A 299 21.01 6.54 5.45
C LEU A 299 21.92 7.60 4.81
N ASP A 300 22.89 7.20 3.96
CA ASP A 300 23.77 8.12 3.24
C ASP A 300 22.98 9.06 2.33
N GLU A 301 21.96 8.54 1.66
CA GLU A 301 21.06 9.34 0.82
C GLU A 301 20.23 10.33 1.64
N ALA A 302 19.75 9.92 2.81
CA ALA A 302 19.00 10.80 3.69
C ALA A 302 19.91 11.91 4.28
N ALA A 303 21.15 11.59 4.61
CA ALA A 303 22.15 12.53 5.16
C ALA A 303 22.52 13.69 4.21
N VAL A 304 22.21 13.58 2.92
CA VAL A 304 22.36 14.69 1.96
C VAL A 304 21.50 15.90 2.36
N ALA A 305 20.33 15.63 2.96
CA ALA A 305 19.34 16.67 3.27
C ALA A 305 18.94 16.71 4.76
N LEU A 306 19.42 15.79 5.58
CA LEU A 306 19.06 15.67 7.00
C LEU A 306 20.31 15.75 7.89
N GLU A 307 20.16 16.50 8.99
CA GLU A 307 21.03 16.44 10.16
C GLU A 307 20.44 15.44 11.16
N ASP A 308 21.27 14.77 11.92
CA ASP A 308 20.88 13.93 13.07
C ASP A 308 19.77 12.91 12.76
N ILE A 309 20.10 11.95 11.92
CA ILE A 309 19.20 10.82 11.67
C ILE A 309 19.17 9.95 12.92
N GLY A 310 17.96 9.77 13.47
CA GLY A 310 17.76 8.97 14.67
C GLY A 310 18.14 7.48 14.51
N PRO A 311 18.14 6.70 15.60
CA PRO A 311 18.48 5.29 15.55
C PRO A 311 17.51 4.49 14.69
N VAL A 312 18.05 3.50 13.97
CA VAL A 312 17.25 2.58 13.16
C VAL A 312 16.41 1.68 14.07
N ARG A 313 15.10 1.67 13.87
CA ARG A 313 14.13 0.85 14.60
C ARG A 313 13.71 -0.38 13.84
N ALA A 314 13.52 -0.23 12.53
CA ALA A 314 13.12 -1.33 11.67
C ALA A 314 13.58 -1.08 10.23
N THR A 315 13.59 -2.15 9.45
CA THR A 315 13.83 -2.11 8.01
C THR A 315 12.86 -3.01 7.29
N PHE A 316 12.56 -2.69 6.05
CA PHE A 316 11.79 -3.60 5.20
C PHE A 316 12.12 -3.38 3.72
N ALA A 317 11.87 -4.41 2.91
CA ALA A 317 12.01 -4.35 1.47
C ALA A 317 10.68 -4.69 0.79
N GLY A 318 10.41 -4.01 -0.32
CA GLY A 318 9.30 -4.31 -1.19
C GLY A 318 9.77 -4.50 -2.63
N LEU A 319 9.07 -5.35 -3.39
CA LEU A 319 9.35 -5.57 -4.80
C LEU A 319 8.39 -4.75 -5.66
N ARG A 320 8.93 -3.91 -6.54
CA ARG A 320 8.18 -3.30 -7.63
C ARG A 320 8.13 -4.25 -8.79
N VAL A 321 6.95 -4.44 -9.33
CA VAL A 321 6.73 -5.22 -10.55
C VAL A 321 6.71 -4.24 -11.72
N LEU A 322 7.69 -4.36 -12.60
CA LEU A 322 7.89 -3.47 -13.74
C LEU A 322 7.71 -4.26 -15.04
N PRO A 323 7.13 -3.66 -16.09
CA PRO A 323 7.08 -4.29 -17.41
C PRO A 323 8.47 -4.72 -17.87
N GLY A 324 8.55 -5.88 -18.52
CA GLY A 324 9.76 -6.31 -19.22
C GLY A 324 10.16 -5.28 -20.28
N GLY A 325 11.45 -5.20 -20.60
CA GLY A 325 11.98 -4.26 -21.60
C GLY A 325 13.44 -3.92 -21.34
N GLU A 326 14.07 -3.24 -22.29
CA GLU A 326 15.44 -2.74 -22.18
C GLU A 326 15.47 -1.44 -21.36
N GLY A 327 16.58 -1.18 -20.66
CA GLY A 327 16.82 0.01 -19.83
C GLY A 327 16.77 -0.25 -18.32
N GLY A 328 17.24 0.72 -17.53
CA GLY A 328 17.31 0.62 -16.06
C GLY A 328 15.93 0.69 -15.39
N THR A 329 15.82 0.09 -14.20
CA THR A 329 14.58 0.07 -13.39
C THR A 329 14.10 1.46 -13.02
N ALA A 330 15.01 2.40 -12.78
CA ALA A 330 14.70 3.78 -12.43
C ALA A 330 13.99 4.57 -13.54
N SER A 331 14.22 4.23 -14.81
CA SER A 331 13.58 4.87 -15.99
C SER A 331 12.32 4.14 -16.44
N ALA A 332 12.07 2.93 -15.95
CA ALA A 332 10.93 2.11 -16.37
C ALA A 332 9.59 2.81 -16.04
N ARG A 333 8.69 2.84 -17.02
CA ARG A 333 7.32 3.31 -16.80
C ARG A 333 6.60 2.31 -15.90
N ARG A 334 5.94 2.80 -14.86
CA ARG A 334 5.12 1.98 -13.97
C ARG A 334 3.71 1.84 -14.55
N GLU A 335 3.66 1.29 -15.77
CA GLU A 335 2.40 1.00 -16.44
C GLU A 335 1.80 -0.31 -15.92
N THR A 336 0.49 -0.43 -15.98
CA THR A 336 -0.20 -1.69 -15.72
C THR A 336 -0.21 -2.48 -17.02
N VAL A 337 0.20 -3.74 -16.93
CA VAL A 337 0.19 -4.66 -18.06
C VAL A 337 -0.90 -5.70 -17.84
N PHE A 338 -1.70 -5.91 -18.87
CA PHE A 338 -2.69 -6.97 -18.93
C PHE A 338 -2.29 -7.99 -19.99
N SER A 339 -2.39 -9.26 -19.68
CA SER A 339 -2.19 -10.34 -20.64
C SER A 339 -3.21 -11.44 -20.42
N THR A 340 -3.66 -12.06 -21.51
CA THR A 340 -4.61 -13.19 -21.44
C THR A 340 -3.86 -14.45 -21.86
N GLY A 341 -3.92 -15.47 -21.03
CA GLY A 341 -3.33 -16.78 -21.29
C GLY A 341 -4.24 -17.72 -22.08
N PRO A 342 -3.76 -18.92 -22.41
CA PRO A 342 -4.50 -19.87 -23.27
C PRO A 342 -5.81 -20.37 -22.70
N THR A 343 -5.98 -20.40 -21.38
CA THR A 343 -7.26 -20.80 -20.73
C THR A 343 -8.23 -19.63 -20.56
N GLY A 344 -7.82 -18.41 -20.93
CA GLY A 344 -8.56 -17.18 -20.71
C GLY A 344 -8.27 -16.50 -19.37
N MET A 345 -7.30 -17.01 -18.57
CA MET A 345 -6.87 -16.32 -17.36
C MET A 345 -6.26 -14.94 -17.71
N VAL A 346 -6.75 -13.90 -17.09
CA VAL A 346 -6.21 -12.54 -17.24
C VAL A 346 -5.19 -12.28 -16.16
N SER A 347 -3.95 -11.99 -16.54
CA SER A 347 -2.88 -11.57 -15.63
C SER A 347 -2.75 -10.06 -15.61
N VAL A 348 -2.65 -9.50 -14.40
CA VAL A 348 -2.51 -8.07 -14.13
C VAL A 348 -1.21 -7.84 -13.37
N ALA A 349 -0.33 -7.02 -13.90
CA ALA A 349 0.96 -6.73 -13.28
C ALA A 349 1.36 -5.26 -13.38
N GLY A 350 2.20 -4.79 -12.46
CA GLY A 350 2.62 -3.40 -12.41
C GLY A 350 1.57 -2.49 -11.77
N GLY A 351 1.55 -1.22 -12.19
CA GLY A 351 0.65 -0.23 -11.65
C GLY A 351 1.13 0.44 -10.36
N LYS A 352 0.25 1.16 -9.69
CA LYS A 352 0.54 1.96 -8.49
C LYS A 352 -0.56 1.85 -7.45
N LEU A 353 -0.18 1.97 -6.18
CA LEU A 353 -1.12 2.07 -5.07
C LEU A 353 -2.19 3.16 -5.31
N THR A 354 -1.79 4.33 -5.78
CA THR A 354 -2.70 5.46 -6.04
C THR A 354 -3.83 5.14 -7.02
N THR A 355 -3.56 4.31 -8.04
CA THR A 355 -4.50 4.04 -9.14
C THR A 355 -5.10 2.63 -9.10
N TYR A 356 -4.94 1.91 -7.99
CA TYR A 356 -5.38 0.51 -7.86
C TYR A 356 -6.85 0.30 -8.24
N ARG A 357 -7.71 1.25 -7.85
CA ARG A 357 -9.14 1.19 -8.15
C ARG A 357 -9.41 1.27 -9.65
N ARG A 358 -8.66 2.10 -10.37
CA ARG A 358 -8.73 2.18 -11.83
C ARG A 358 -8.26 0.89 -12.47
N ILE A 359 -7.13 0.35 -11.99
CA ILE A 359 -6.59 -0.93 -12.45
C ILE A 359 -7.60 -2.06 -12.27
N ALA A 360 -8.30 -2.09 -11.13
CA ALA A 360 -9.34 -3.07 -10.86
C ALA A 360 -10.50 -3.00 -11.87
N LEU A 361 -10.98 -1.79 -12.19
CA LEU A 361 -12.03 -1.60 -13.18
C LEU A 361 -11.59 -2.00 -14.59
N ASP A 362 -10.35 -1.68 -14.96
CA ASP A 362 -9.80 -2.05 -16.26
C ASP A 362 -9.59 -3.58 -16.36
N ALA A 363 -9.16 -4.25 -15.26
CA ALA A 363 -9.06 -5.71 -15.19
C ALA A 363 -10.43 -6.40 -15.43
N LEU A 364 -11.50 -5.90 -14.82
CA LEU A 364 -12.85 -6.39 -15.06
C LEU A 364 -13.28 -6.18 -16.51
N GLY A 365 -12.88 -5.07 -17.14
CA GLY A 365 -13.08 -4.84 -18.57
C GLY A 365 -12.38 -5.88 -19.45
N HIS A 366 -11.12 -6.22 -19.15
CA HIS A 366 -10.37 -7.28 -19.84
C HIS A 366 -10.99 -8.67 -19.65
N LEU A 367 -11.61 -8.93 -18.52
CA LEU A 367 -12.38 -10.16 -18.25
C LEU A 367 -13.76 -10.18 -18.94
N GLY A 368 -14.11 -9.14 -19.70
CA GLY A 368 -15.41 -9.05 -20.39
C GLY A 368 -16.59 -8.76 -19.46
N VAL A 369 -16.36 -8.30 -18.23
CA VAL A 369 -17.41 -7.91 -17.30
C VAL A 369 -17.98 -6.55 -17.71
N ARG A 370 -19.28 -6.50 -18.02
CA ARG A 370 -19.97 -5.28 -18.44
C ARG A 370 -20.77 -4.67 -17.31
N GLY A 371 -21.08 -3.37 -17.41
CA GLY A 371 -21.95 -2.67 -16.46
C GLY A 371 -21.30 -2.36 -15.10
N VAL A 372 -20.00 -2.52 -14.95
CA VAL A 372 -19.29 -2.19 -13.72
C VAL A 372 -19.33 -0.69 -13.48
N SER A 373 -19.88 -0.27 -12.34
CA SER A 373 -19.96 1.14 -11.98
C SER A 373 -18.58 1.72 -11.65
N ARG A 374 -18.23 2.84 -12.28
CA ARG A 374 -17.03 3.62 -11.98
C ARG A 374 -17.19 4.55 -10.78
N ARG A 375 -18.42 4.66 -10.24
CA ARG A 375 -18.68 5.53 -9.08
C ARG A 375 -17.90 5.04 -7.87
N PRO A 376 -17.11 5.92 -7.22
CA PRO A 376 -16.38 5.54 -6.01
C PRO A 376 -17.35 5.24 -4.87
N ARG A 377 -17.04 4.23 -4.08
CA ARG A 377 -17.81 3.81 -2.90
C ARG A 377 -16.92 3.92 -1.66
N PRO A 378 -17.49 4.32 -0.51
CA PRO A 378 -16.79 4.23 0.77
C PRO A 378 -16.42 2.78 1.09
N LEU A 379 -15.21 2.57 1.57
CA LEU A 379 -14.78 1.32 2.18
C LEU A 379 -15.30 1.23 3.63
N PRO A 380 -15.33 0.03 4.23
CA PRO A 380 -15.65 -0.13 5.64
C PRO A 380 -14.83 0.82 6.53
N GLY A 381 -15.48 1.44 7.50
CA GLY A 381 -14.87 2.47 8.35
C GLY A 381 -14.82 3.89 7.77
N ALA A 382 -15.14 4.10 6.49
CA ALA A 382 -14.99 5.41 5.83
C ALA A 382 -16.11 6.43 6.11
N THR A 383 -17.21 6.00 6.69
CA THR A 383 -18.40 6.85 6.95
C THR A 383 -18.67 6.98 8.44
N GLY A 384 -19.42 7.99 8.86
CA GLY A 384 -19.80 8.20 10.27
C GLY A 384 -18.64 8.65 11.17
N LEU A 385 -17.57 9.19 10.61
CA LEU A 385 -16.35 9.58 11.33
C LEU A 385 -16.56 10.76 12.29
N ASP A 386 -17.60 11.54 12.10
CA ASP A 386 -18.00 12.70 12.92
C ASP A 386 -18.89 12.34 14.12
N ARG A 387 -19.34 11.09 14.21
CA ARG A 387 -20.32 10.63 15.19
C ARG A 387 -19.96 9.25 15.76
N ILE A 388 -18.77 9.15 16.31
CA ILE A 388 -18.30 7.92 16.98
C ILE A 388 -18.78 7.94 18.43
N ASP A 389 -19.67 7.03 18.77
CA ASP A 389 -20.03 6.75 20.16
C ASP A 389 -19.09 5.67 20.72
N TRP A 390 -18.12 6.10 21.50
CA TRP A 390 -17.08 5.24 22.01
C TRP A 390 -17.61 4.30 23.12
N PRO A 391 -17.52 2.98 22.98
CA PRO A 391 -18.07 2.05 23.97
C PRO A 391 -17.31 2.04 25.29
N VAL A 392 -16.08 2.57 25.31
CA VAL A 392 -15.18 2.69 26.45
C VAL A 392 -14.48 4.04 26.47
N GLU A 393 -14.02 4.46 27.67
CA GLU A 393 -13.21 5.65 27.80
C GLU A 393 -11.78 5.42 27.30
N LEU A 394 -11.28 6.35 26.48
CA LEU A 394 -9.93 6.34 25.90
C LEU A 394 -9.36 7.77 25.92
N ASP A 395 -8.05 7.87 25.99
CA ASP A 395 -7.37 9.14 25.76
C ASP A 395 -7.46 9.58 24.27
N SER A 396 -7.16 10.84 24.02
CA SER A 396 -7.31 11.44 22.69
C SER A 396 -6.34 10.85 21.64
N ALA A 397 -5.15 10.43 22.04
CA ALA A 397 -4.14 9.89 21.14
C ALA A 397 -4.55 8.47 20.68
N THR A 398 -5.00 7.63 21.60
CA THR A 398 -5.53 6.29 21.33
C THR A 398 -6.77 6.37 20.44
N ARG A 399 -7.71 7.31 20.70
CA ARG A 399 -8.86 7.55 19.81
C ARG A 399 -8.42 7.94 18.40
N ALA A 400 -7.47 8.85 18.27
CA ALA A 400 -6.98 9.30 16.98
C ALA A 400 -6.28 8.17 16.21
N HIS A 401 -5.54 7.30 16.90
CA HIS A 401 -4.90 6.12 16.33
C HIS A 401 -5.93 5.11 15.80
N LEU A 402 -6.91 4.73 16.61
CA LEU A 402 -7.96 3.80 16.20
C LEU A 402 -8.80 4.35 15.04
N LEU A 403 -9.18 5.63 15.10
CA LEU A 403 -9.86 6.30 13.98
C LEU A 403 -9.03 6.29 12.71
N HIS A 404 -7.72 6.43 12.83
CA HIS A 404 -6.84 6.38 11.67
C HIS A 404 -6.81 4.99 11.04
N LEU A 405 -6.69 3.93 11.83
CA LEU A 405 -6.55 2.57 11.28
C LEU A 405 -7.89 1.92 10.89
N TYR A 406 -8.98 2.22 11.59
CA TYR A 406 -10.26 1.53 11.48
C TYR A 406 -11.44 2.43 11.08
N GLY A 407 -11.29 3.76 11.23
CA GLY A 407 -12.42 4.67 11.05
C GLY A 407 -13.56 4.35 12.00
N SER A 408 -14.80 4.30 11.51
CA SER A 408 -15.97 3.95 12.36
C SER A 408 -15.98 2.49 12.83
N LEU A 409 -15.20 1.59 12.21
CA LEU A 409 -15.03 0.21 12.71
C LEU A 409 -14.27 0.16 14.04
N ALA A 410 -13.68 1.26 14.52
CA ALA A 410 -13.06 1.33 15.84
C ALA A 410 -14.03 0.94 16.97
N ILE A 411 -15.33 1.13 16.78
CA ILE A 411 -16.39 0.68 17.72
C ILE A 411 -16.39 -0.85 17.80
N GLU A 412 -16.36 -1.54 16.66
CA GLU A 412 -16.35 -3.02 16.60
C GLU A 412 -15.06 -3.57 17.25
N VAL A 413 -13.91 -2.92 17.02
CA VAL A 413 -12.63 -3.29 17.63
C VAL A 413 -12.69 -3.23 19.14
N LEU A 414 -13.38 -2.23 19.70
CA LEU A 414 -13.45 -1.97 21.13
C LEU A 414 -14.62 -2.67 21.83
N GLN A 415 -15.60 -3.17 21.10
CA GLN A 415 -16.79 -3.77 21.71
C GLN A 415 -16.46 -4.88 22.72
N PRO A 416 -15.50 -5.80 22.50
CA PRO A 416 -15.12 -6.80 23.49
C PRO A 416 -14.51 -6.22 24.77
N ALA A 417 -13.91 -5.02 24.70
CA ALA A 417 -13.29 -4.38 25.86
C ALA A 417 -14.31 -3.84 26.88
N VAL A 418 -15.59 -3.79 26.54
CA VAL A 418 -16.67 -3.46 27.48
C VAL A 418 -16.77 -4.52 28.58
N ASP A 419 -16.60 -5.80 28.19
CA ASP A 419 -16.68 -6.93 29.11
C ASP A 419 -15.30 -7.35 29.66
N ASP A 420 -14.24 -7.08 28.89
CA ASP A 420 -12.84 -7.38 29.28
C ASP A 420 -11.94 -6.14 29.14
N PRO A 421 -11.81 -5.31 30.20
CA PRO A 421 -10.96 -4.12 30.17
C PRO A 421 -9.47 -4.40 29.93
N SER A 422 -8.98 -5.63 30.08
CA SER A 422 -7.58 -5.98 29.81
C SER A 422 -7.24 -5.82 28.32
N LEU A 423 -8.24 -5.82 27.43
CA LEU A 423 -8.10 -5.55 26.00
C LEU A 423 -7.73 -4.11 25.67
N LEU A 424 -7.85 -3.19 26.64
CA LEU A 424 -7.39 -1.80 26.51
C LEU A 424 -5.90 -1.63 26.82
N GLU A 425 -5.23 -2.68 27.33
CA GLU A 425 -3.79 -2.62 27.53
C GLU A 425 -3.05 -2.56 26.18
N PRO A 426 -1.89 -1.85 26.14
CA PRO A 426 -1.05 -1.83 24.94
C PRO A 426 -0.66 -3.25 24.49
N LEU A 427 -0.77 -3.51 23.19
CA LEU A 427 -0.33 -4.77 22.58
C LEU A 427 1.20 -4.93 22.72
N VAL A 428 1.91 -3.81 22.52
CA VAL A 428 3.37 -3.74 22.68
C VAL A 428 3.70 -2.46 23.45
N PRO A 429 4.59 -2.50 24.46
CA PRO A 429 4.99 -1.30 25.20
C PRO A 429 5.50 -0.19 24.28
N GLY A 430 5.06 1.04 24.55
CA GLY A 430 5.47 2.23 23.80
C GLY A 430 4.79 2.41 22.43
N ARG A 431 3.81 1.55 22.08
CA ARG A 431 2.97 1.72 20.90
C ARG A 431 1.50 1.95 21.29
N PRO A 432 0.74 2.70 20.49
CA PRO A 432 -0.67 2.99 20.80
C PRO A 432 -1.62 1.85 20.45
N ASP A 433 -1.10 0.75 19.88
CA ASP A 433 -1.89 -0.41 19.50
C ASP A 433 -2.35 -1.18 20.73
N LEU A 434 -3.64 -1.54 20.81
CA LEU A 434 -4.28 -2.21 21.92
C LEU A 434 -4.41 -3.73 21.68
N ARG A 435 -4.51 -4.52 22.75
CA ARG A 435 -4.83 -5.97 22.67
C ARG A 435 -6.16 -6.24 21.98
N ALA A 436 -7.13 -5.35 22.07
CA ALA A 436 -8.39 -5.43 21.33
C ALA A 436 -8.17 -5.52 19.80
N GLN A 437 -7.13 -4.87 19.29
CA GLN A 437 -6.78 -4.93 17.86
C GLN A 437 -6.24 -6.32 17.46
N ASP A 438 -5.50 -7.04 18.35
CA ASP A 438 -5.08 -8.42 18.09
C ASP A 438 -6.29 -9.36 18.03
N LEU A 439 -7.20 -9.24 18.99
CA LEU A 439 -8.44 -10.04 18.99
C LEU A 439 -9.25 -9.79 17.71
N TYR A 440 -9.45 -8.53 17.34
CA TYR A 440 -10.18 -8.15 16.11
C TYR A 440 -9.49 -8.65 14.84
N ALA A 441 -8.16 -8.55 14.79
CA ALA A 441 -7.36 -9.02 13.66
C ALA A 441 -7.57 -10.50 13.38
N ARG A 442 -7.61 -11.32 14.44
CA ARG A 442 -7.78 -12.77 14.33
C ARG A 442 -9.23 -13.18 14.03
N THR A 443 -10.20 -12.46 14.57
CA THR A 443 -11.62 -12.82 14.45
C THR A 443 -12.30 -12.21 13.23
N HIS A 444 -11.84 -11.03 12.75
CA HIS A 444 -12.51 -10.27 11.68
C HIS A 444 -11.61 -9.91 10.49
N GLU A 445 -10.29 -10.05 10.60
CA GLU A 445 -9.35 -9.63 9.55
C GLU A 445 -8.40 -10.75 9.12
N TRP A 446 -8.78 -12.01 9.32
CA TRP A 446 -8.09 -13.21 8.81
C TRP A 446 -6.63 -13.35 9.27
N ALA A 447 -6.19 -12.69 10.34
CA ALA A 447 -4.84 -12.86 10.85
C ALA A 447 -4.65 -14.27 11.41
N ARG A 448 -3.59 -14.98 10.97
CA ARG A 448 -3.30 -16.37 11.35
C ARG A 448 -2.04 -16.49 12.21
N SER A 449 -1.20 -15.48 12.19
CA SER A 449 0.06 -15.44 12.94
C SER A 449 0.22 -14.10 13.66
N ASP A 450 1.14 -14.05 14.62
CA ASP A 450 1.52 -12.80 15.29
C ASP A 450 2.13 -11.80 14.31
N GLU A 451 2.87 -12.29 13.30
CA GLU A 451 3.40 -11.45 12.23
C GLU A 451 2.30 -10.75 11.45
N ASP A 452 1.20 -11.45 11.13
CA ASP A 452 0.05 -10.83 10.44
C ASP A 452 -0.52 -9.68 11.26
N VAL A 453 -0.70 -9.88 12.57
CA VAL A 453 -1.21 -8.86 13.50
C VAL A 453 -0.25 -7.69 13.59
N LEU A 454 0.99 -7.95 13.95
CA LEU A 454 1.97 -6.92 14.26
C LEU A 454 2.30 -6.06 13.04
N ARG A 455 2.44 -6.66 11.86
CA ARG A 455 2.91 -5.97 10.66
C ARG A 455 1.83 -5.35 9.79
N ARG A 456 0.63 -5.94 9.75
CA ARG A 456 -0.38 -5.57 8.73
C ARG A 456 -1.71 -5.14 9.32
N ARG A 457 -2.02 -5.53 10.57
CA ARG A 457 -3.27 -5.12 11.25
C ARG A 457 -3.03 -3.95 12.20
N THR A 458 -1.83 -3.87 12.76
CA THR A 458 -1.41 -2.85 13.73
C THR A 458 -0.16 -2.11 13.24
N THR A 459 0.35 -1.20 14.07
CA THR A 459 1.65 -0.52 13.86
C THR A 459 2.70 -1.00 14.86
N ALA A 460 2.41 -2.07 15.60
CA ALA A 460 3.19 -2.55 16.73
C ALA A 460 4.62 -2.97 16.37
N TRP A 461 4.87 -3.44 15.13
CA TRP A 461 6.20 -3.80 14.64
C TRP A 461 7.19 -2.62 14.64
N LEU A 462 6.69 -1.37 14.66
CA LEU A 462 7.52 -0.16 14.72
C LEU A 462 8.21 0.03 16.08
N ALA A 463 7.84 -0.72 17.10
CA ALA A 463 8.53 -0.72 18.40
C ALA A 463 9.99 -1.20 18.30
N GLY A 464 10.35 -1.92 17.26
CA GLY A 464 11.73 -2.31 16.94
C GLY A 464 12.30 -3.43 17.81
N ALA A 465 11.64 -3.86 18.87
CA ALA A 465 12.17 -4.85 19.80
C ALA A 465 11.78 -6.29 19.37
N GLY A 466 12.74 -7.01 18.81
CA GLY A 466 12.66 -8.48 18.73
C GLY A 466 11.82 -9.08 17.60
N ILE A 467 11.15 -8.28 16.79
CA ILE A 467 10.42 -8.75 15.61
C ILE A 467 11.42 -8.79 14.47
N ARG A 468 12.13 -9.92 14.34
CA ARG A 468 12.82 -10.24 13.09
C ARG A 468 11.77 -10.45 12.00
N VAL A 469 11.80 -9.56 11.08
CA VAL A 469 10.94 -9.55 9.91
C VAL A 469 11.68 -10.18 8.72
#